data_04520aa7544cb65d214b0a60f14eaf11
#
_entry.id   04520aa7544cb65d214b0a60f14eaf11
#
_cell.length_a   1.000
_cell.length_b   1.000
_cell.length_c   1.000
_cell.angle_alpha   90.00
_cell.angle_beta   90.00
_cell.angle_gamma   90.00
#
_symmetry.space_group_name_H-M   'P 1'
#
loop_
_entity.id
_entity.type
_entity.pdbx_description
1 polymer ?
#
loop_
_entity_poly.entity_id
_entity_poly.type
_entity_poly.pdbx_seq_one_letter_code
_entity_poly.pdbx_strand_id
1 'polypeptide(L)'
;MENLCKNYVIAIDGEAGTGKSTLAKNIAKKYGIVYMDTGAMYRCVTLDMLNNDIDISQIDKISALLDSIKIEMINDNGEDKFLLNGIDVTKEIREKRVNDLVSQVSHVPVVRERMVDLQRKLAQGKKIVMEGRDIGTNVFPNAEVKIYLTASPEERAKRRFLQNKEKGIDIPYEEILANVIFRDNNDKNSDVAPLKKAKDAFELDTTNYTLEEVEEIVMSKVKEKVDINV
;
A
#
# COMPACT_ATOMS: atom_id res chain seq x y z
N MET A 1 -2.08 -27.81 -25.82
CA MET A 1 -2.94 -26.79 -25.18
C MET A 1 -2.01 -25.98 -24.30
N GLU A 2 -1.62 -24.80 -24.79
CA GLU A 2 -0.74 -23.89 -24.06
C GLU A 2 -1.50 -23.37 -22.83
N ASN A 3 -1.10 -23.79 -21.64
CA ASN A 3 -1.44 -23.11 -20.40
C ASN A 3 -0.70 -21.76 -20.44
N LEU A 4 -1.29 -20.81 -21.10
CA LEU A 4 -0.91 -19.40 -20.98
C LEU A 4 -1.01 -19.04 -19.51
N CYS A 5 0.13 -18.89 -18.86
CA CYS A 5 0.24 -18.32 -17.51
C CYS A 5 -0.41 -16.94 -17.54
N LYS A 6 -1.73 -16.87 -17.30
CA LYS A 6 -2.50 -15.66 -17.38
C LYS A 6 -1.98 -14.72 -16.27
N ASN A 7 -1.43 -13.59 -16.66
CA ASN A 7 -1.08 -12.54 -15.71
C ASN A 7 -2.34 -12.09 -14.99
N TYR A 8 -2.26 -11.80 -13.71
CA TYR A 8 -3.38 -11.30 -12.94
C TYR A 8 -2.92 -10.34 -11.84
N VAL A 9 -3.84 -9.51 -11.41
CA VAL A 9 -3.64 -8.56 -10.32
C VAL A 9 -4.61 -8.91 -9.17
N ILE A 10 -4.04 -9.03 -7.97
CA ILE A 10 -4.81 -9.07 -6.72
C ILE A 10 -4.68 -7.69 -6.10
N ALA A 11 -5.78 -6.95 -6.05
CA ALA A 11 -5.86 -5.62 -5.44
C ALA A 11 -6.33 -5.73 -3.99
N ILE A 12 -5.58 -5.18 -3.05
CA ILE A 12 -5.95 -5.14 -1.62
C ILE A 12 -5.99 -3.69 -1.16
N ASP A 13 -7.19 -3.15 -0.99
CA ASP A 13 -7.42 -1.79 -0.53
C ASP A 13 -7.96 -1.76 0.90
N GLY A 14 -7.90 -0.60 1.55
CA GLY A 14 -8.46 -0.38 2.88
C GLY A 14 -7.64 0.61 3.71
N GLU A 15 -8.14 0.94 4.90
CA GLU A 15 -7.55 1.93 5.80
C GLU A 15 -6.16 1.50 6.32
N ALA A 16 -5.41 2.46 6.86
CA ALA A 16 -4.12 2.18 7.49
C ALA A 16 -4.28 1.29 8.73
N GLY A 17 -3.46 0.24 8.87
CA GLY A 17 -3.47 -0.64 10.05
C GLY A 17 -4.48 -1.80 10.00
N THR A 18 -5.15 -2.05 8.86
CA THR A 18 -6.09 -3.17 8.69
C THR A 18 -5.41 -4.52 8.40
N GLY A 19 -4.08 -4.56 8.31
CA GLY A 19 -3.35 -5.82 8.05
C GLY A 19 -3.03 -6.10 6.58
N LYS A 20 -3.34 -5.18 5.65
CA LYS A 20 -3.11 -5.37 4.19
C LYS A 20 -1.71 -5.85 3.84
N SER A 21 -0.69 -5.20 4.38
CA SER A 21 0.72 -5.49 4.04
C SER A 21 1.12 -6.90 4.44
N THR A 22 0.72 -7.33 5.63
CA THR A 22 1.00 -8.69 6.11
C THR A 22 0.27 -9.72 5.25
N LEU A 23 -1.01 -9.50 4.99
CA LEU A 23 -1.82 -10.36 4.13
C LEU A 23 -1.25 -10.44 2.71
N ALA A 24 -0.93 -9.30 2.08
CA ALA A 24 -0.38 -9.26 0.72
C ALA A 24 0.97 -10.00 0.61
N LYS A 25 1.84 -9.85 1.60
CA LYS A 25 3.11 -10.60 1.68
C LYS A 25 2.90 -12.10 1.81
N ASN A 26 1.97 -12.53 2.66
CA ASN A 26 1.65 -13.93 2.84
C ASN A 26 1.07 -14.55 1.54
N ILE A 27 0.19 -13.81 0.85
CA ILE A 27 -0.31 -14.21 -0.47
C ILE A 27 0.83 -14.33 -1.47
N ALA A 28 1.71 -13.31 -1.57
CA ALA A 28 2.83 -13.31 -2.49
C ALA A 28 3.76 -14.50 -2.25
N LYS A 29 4.13 -14.75 -1.00
CA LYS A 29 4.97 -15.87 -0.60
C LYS A 29 4.35 -17.22 -0.91
N LYS A 30 3.06 -17.38 -0.57
CA LYS A 30 2.34 -18.66 -0.74
C LYS A 30 2.19 -19.04 -2.22
N TYR A 31 1.98 -18.06 -3.09
CA TYR A 31 1.70 -18.29 -4.50
C TYR A 31 2.88 -17.98 -5.43
N GLY A 32 4.03 -17.60 -4.87
CA GLY A 32 5.22 -17.28 -5.67
C GLY A 32 4.99 -16.12 -6.65
N ILE A 33 4.19 -15.12 -6.24
CA ILE A 33 3.86 -13.95 -7.06
C ILE A 33 4.52 -12.69 -6.52
N VAL A 34 4.56 -11.64 -7.33
CA VAL A 34 5.18 -10.38 -6.93
C VAL A 34 4.31 -9.66 -5.89
N TYR A 35 4.93 -9.11 -4.85
CA TYR A 35 4.29 -8.20 -3.90
C TYR A 35 4.65 -6.75 -4.21
N MET A 36 3.71 -5.83 -4.03
CA MET A 36 3.96 -4.39 -4.17
C MET A 36 3.22 -3.57 -3.11
N ASP A 37 4.01 -2.79 -2.34
CA ASP A 37 3.53 -1.77 -1.38
C ASP A 37 3.50 -0.40 -2.07
N THR A 38 2.32 0.03 -2.55
CA THR A 38 2.20 1.35 -3.19
C THR A 38 2.38 2.50 -2.20
N GLY A 39 2.02 2.29 -0.95
CA GLY A 39 2.27 3.27 0.11
C GLY A 39 3.75 3.55 0.32
N ALA A 40 4.61 2.54 0.17
CA ALA A 40 6.06 2.75 0.21
C ALA A 40 6.55 3.57 -0.99
N MET A 41 5.96 3.40 -2.18
CA MET A 41 6.31 4.23 -3.35
C MET A 41 6.01 5.71 -3.11
N TYR A 42 4.84 6.05 -2.56
CA TYR A 42 4.51 7.43 -2.20
C TYR A 42 5.43 7.98 -1.10
N ARG A 43 5.86 7.13 -0.15
CA ARG A 43 6.84 7.53 0.87
C ARG A 43 8.22 7.80 0.28
N CYS A 44 8.65 7.06 -0.74
CA CYS A 44 9.88 7.36 -1.48
C CYS A 44 9.82 8.75 -2.12
N VAL A 45 8.72 9.09 -2.79
CA VAL A 45 8.52 10.45 -3.34
C VAL A 45 8.55 11.49 -2.23
N THR A 46 7.84 11.24 -1.12
CA THR A 46 7.80 12.16 0.03
C THR A 46 9.19 12.38 0.61
N LEU A 47 9.97 11.31 0.78
CA LEU A 47 11.34 11.39 1.29
C LEU A 47 12.23 12.21 0.36
N ASP A 48 12.12 11.99 -0.96
CA ASP A 48 12.92 12.71 -1.96
C ASP A 48 12.57 14.20 -1.96
N MET A 49 11.27 14.55 -1.87
CA MET A 49 10.83 15.94 -1.71
C MET A 49 11.41 16.57 -0.45
N LEU A 50 11.35 15.87 0.70
CA LEU A 50 11.88 16.37 1.99
C LEU A 50 13.41 16.56 1.94
N ASN A 51 14.14 15.66 1.31
CA ASN A 51 15.59 15.73 1.18
C ASN A 51 16.07 16.85 0.25
N ASN A 52 15.18 17.32 -0.65
CA ASN A 52 15.44 18.41 -1.58
C ASN A 52 14.74 19.74 -1.19
N ASP A 53 14.18 19.82 0.03
CA ASP A 53 13.43 20.99 0.53
C ASP A 53 12.33 21.46 -0.43
N ILE A 54 11.59 20.49 -1.05
CA ILE A 54 10.49 20.76 -1.96
C ILE A 54 9.16 20.72 -1.20
N ASP A 55 8.46 21.85 -1.18
CA ASP A 55 7.10 21.96 -0.63
C ASP A 55 6.05 21.48 -1.63
N ILE A 56 4.89 21.00 -1.11
CA ILE A 56 3.76 20.48 -1.93
C ILE A 56 3.17 21.51 -2.90
N SER A 57 3.37 22.81 -2.66
CA SER A 57 2.93 23.89 -3.53
C SER A 57 3.83 24.13 -4.75
N GLN A 58 5.06 23.56 -4.75
CA GLN A 58 6.07 23.77 -5.77
C GLN A 58 5.95 22.73 -6.91
N ILE A 59 4.83 22.77 -7.63
CA ILE A 59 4.45 21.75 -8.63
C ILE A 59 5.52 21.53 -9.69
N ASP A 60 6.15 22.60 -10.18
CA ASP A 60 7.20 22.49 -11.20
C ASP A 60 8.43 21.71 -10.70
N LYS A 61 8.84 21.95 -9.44
CA LYS A 61 9.94 21.21 -8.84
C LYS A 61 9.56 19.75 -8.58
N ILE A 62 8.31 19.49 -8.14
CA ILE A 62 7.80 18.13 -7.98
C ILE A 62 7.83 17.40 -9.33
N SER A 63 7.38 18.04 -10.41
CA SER A 63 7.40 17.45 -11.75
C SER A 63 8.83 17.09 -12.20
N ALA A 64 9.78 18.01 -12.03
CA ALA A 64 11.18 17.77 -12.36
C ALA A 64 11.81 16.62 -11.54
N LEU A 65 11.48 16.54 -10.23
CA LEU A 65 11.88 15.43 -9.37
C LEU A 65 11.33 14.10 -9.89
N LEU A 66 10.03 14.05 -10.22
CA LEU A 66 9.36 12.85 -10.69
C LEU A 66 9.88 12.35 -12.04
N ASP A 67 10.42 13.22 -12.89
CA ASP A 67 11.00 12.83 -14.17
C ASP A 67 12.31 12.03 -14.01
N SER A 68 13.04 12.26 -12.94
CA SER A 68 14.32 11.62 -12.65
C SER A 68 14.25 10.50 -11.61
N ILE A 69 13.15 10.44 -10.84
CA ILE A 69 13.03 9.49 -9.71
C ILE A 69 13.00 8.04 -10.18
N LYS A 70 13.81 7.21 -9.52
CA LYS A 70 13.80 5.76 -9.69
C LYS A 70 13.45 5.10 -8.37
N ILE A 71 12.33 4.38 -8.35
CA ILE A 71 11.87 3.62 -7.19
C ILE A 71 11.92 2.15 -7.56
N GLU A 72 12.65 1.37 -6.78
CA GLU A 72 12.77 -0.07 -6.93
C GLU A 72 12.38 -0.75 -5.63
N MET A 73 11.71 -1.88 -5.75
CA MET A 73 11.44 -2.76 -4.62
C MET A 73 12.11 -4.09 -4.92
N ILE A 74 13.00 -4.50 -4.04
CA ILE A 74 13.73 -5.76 -4.14
C ILE A 74 13.45 -6.62 -2.91
N ASN A 75 13.42 -7.93 -3.09
CA ASN A 75 13.37 -8.86 -1.98
C ASN A 75 14.79 -9.41 -1.76
N ASP A 76 15.39 -9.09 -0.62
CA ASP A 76 16.70 -9.53 -0.24
C ASP A 76 16.59 -10.50 0.95
N ASN A 77 16.79 -11.79 0.68
CA ASN A 77 16.70 -12.85 1.68
C ASN A 77 15.39 -12.88 2.49
N GLY A 78 14.27 -12.54 1.85
CA GLY A 78 12.94 -12.51 2.50
C GLY A 78 12.56 -11.17 3.11
N GLU A 79 13.45 -10.18 3.07
CA GLU A 79 13.17 -8.80 3.47
C GLU A 79 12.94 -7.91 2.25
N ASP A 80 11.86 -7.14 2.29
CA ASP A 80 11.56 -6.16 1.24
C ASP A 80 12.38 -4.89 1.49
N LYS A 81 13.24 -4.54 0.53
CA LYS A 81 14.00 -3.30 0.51
C LYS A 81 13.44 -2.35 -0.55
N PHE A 82 13.47 -1.07 -0.21
CA PHE A 82 13.06 0.01 -1.10
C PHE A 82 14.28 0.85 -1.47
N LEU A 83 14.57 0.90 -2.77
CA LEU A 83 15.66 1.72 -3.29
C LEU A 83 15.09 2.97 -3.93
N LEU A 84 15.62 4.11 -3.53
CA LEU A 84 15.35 5.41 -4.12
C LEU A 84 16.63 5.89 -4.81
N ASN A 85 16.59 6.02 -6.13
CA ASN A 85 17.76 6.38 -6.94
C ASN A 85 18.99 5.48 -6.67
N GLY A 86 18.74 4.18 -6.40
CA GLY A 86 19.76 3.18 -6.10
C GLY A 86 20.23 3.13 -4.63
N ILE A 87 19.70 3.99 -3.75
CA ILE A 87 20.04 4.03 -2.32
C ILE A 87 18.94 3.31 -1.53
N ASP A 88 19.31 2.40 -0.62
CA ASP A 88 18.37 1.75 0.29
C ASP A 88 17.81 2.77 1.29
N VAL A 89 16.51 3.00 1.22
CA VAL A 89 15.76 3.94 2.06
C VAL A 89 14.67 3.26 2.88
N THR A 90 14.78 1.96 3.07
CA THR A 90 13.76 1.11 3.71
C THR A 90 13.37 1.60 5.12
N LYS A 91 14.33 2.17 5.86
CA LYS A 91 14.10 2.73 7.19
C LYS A 91 13.61 4.17 7.12
N GLU A 92 14.24 4.99 6.28
CA GLU A 92 14.01 6.42 6.14
C GLU A 92 12.59 6.73 5.68
N ILE A 93 12.02 5.94 4.78
CA ILE A 93 10.62 6.09 4.33
C ILE A 93 9.59 5.81 5.42
N ARG A 94 10.00 5.33 6.59
CA ARG A 94 9.15 5.05 7.76
C ARG A 94 9.33 6.06 8.88
N GLU A 95 10.20 7.04 8.72
CA GLU A 95 10.40 8.13 9.68
C GLU A 95 9.12 8.95 9.89
N LYS A 96 9.03 9.58 11.07
CA LYS A 96 7.87 10.41 11.44
C LYS A 96 7.62 11.51 10.40
N ARG A 97 8.67 12.26 9.97
CA ARG A 97 8.56 13.34 9.00
C ARG A 97 7.93 12.90 7.67
N VAL A 98 8.26 11.68 7.20
CA VAL A 98 7.67 11.09 5.98
C VAL A 98 6.23 10.67 6.23
N ASN A 99 5.95 10.01 7.37
CA ASN A 99 4.61 9.56 7.71
C ASN A 99 3.62 10.71 7.91
N ASP A 100 4.08 11.86 8.40
CA ASP A 100 3.24 13.05 8.63
C ASP A 100 2.84 13.73 7.30
N LEU A 101 3.70 13.66 6.27
CA LEU A 101 3.51 14.36 5.00
C LEU A 101 2.95 13.47 3.87
N VAL A 102 3.19 12.15 3.89
CA VAL A 102 2.88 11.25 2.78
C VAL A 102 1.41 11.29 2.33
N SER A 103 0.47 11.50 3.24
CA SER A 103 -0.95 11.61 2.89
C SER A 103 -1.19 12.83 1.98
N GLN A 104 -0.61 13.97 2.30
CA GLN A 104 -0.74 15.19 1.47
C GLN A 104 -0.04 15.01 0.12
N VAL A 105 1.19 14.49 0.09
CA VAL A 105 1.93 14.24 -1.14
C VAL A 105 1.19 13.27 -2.07
N SER A 106 0.55 12.23 -1.53
CA SER A 106 -0.21 11.26 -2.33
C SER A 106 -1.46 11.85 -2.99
N HIS A 107 -1.91 13.02 -2.59
CA HIS A 107 -3.04 13.74 -3.17
C HIS A 107 -2.61 14.84 -4.16
N VAL A 108 -1.31 15.10 -4.33
CA VAL A 108 -0.81 16.00 -5.37
C VAL A 108 -1.05 15.35 -6.75
N PRO A 109 -1.81 15.98 -7.67
CA PRO A 109 -2.23 15.34 -8.92
C PRO A 109 -1.08 14.79 -9.75
N VAL A 110 0.01 15.56 -9.95
CA VAL A 110 1.17 15.14 -10.75
C VAL A 110 1.92 13.95 -10.12
N VAL A 111 2.01 13.90 -8.79
CA VAL A 111 2.60 12.75 -8.06
C VAL A 111 1.75 11.51 -8.29
N ARG A 112 0.45 11.69 -8.18
CA ARG A 112 -0.48 10.58 -8.32
C ARG A 112 -0.48 9.98 -9.71
N GLU A 113 -0.58 10.82 -10.73
CA GLU A 113 -0.52 10.41 -12.13
C GLU A 113 0.76 9.59 -12.40
N ARG A 114 1.91 10.13 -12.00
CA ARG A 114 3.20 9.46 -12.18
C ARG A 114 3.29 8.12 -11.44
N MET A 115 2.79 8.05 -10.19
CA MET A 115 2.81 6.82 -9.42
C MET A 115 1.86 5.76 -9.98
N VAL A 116 0.67 6.12 -10.41
CA VAL A 116 -0.27 5.18 -11.06
C VAL A 116 0.34 4.60 -12.33
N ASP A 117 0.98 5.42 -13.17
CA ASP A 117 1.65 4.96 -14.38
C ASP A 117 2.81 4.00 -14.07
N LEU A 118 3.60 4.32 -13.04
CA LEU A 118 4.70 3.45 -12.62
C LEU A 118 4.19 2.12 -12.07
N GLN A 119 3.14 2.14 -11.26
CA GLN A 119 2.50 0.94 -10.71
C GLN A 119 1.98 0.02 -11.82
N ARG A 120 1.31 0.61 -12.82
CA ARG A 120 0.82 -0.14 -13.99
C ARG A 120 1.96 -0.75 -14.80
N LYS A 121 3.04 -0.01 -15.04
CA LYS A 121 4.23 -0.51 -15.75
C LYS A 121 4.90 -1.66 -15.01
N LEU A 122 5.05 -1.54 -13.69
CA LEU A 122 5.67 -2.58 -12.87
C LEU A 122 4.85 -3.87 -12.80
N ALA A 123 3.54 -3.81 -12.99
CA ALA A 123 2.66 -4.98 -13.01
C ALA A 123 2.58 -5.69 -14.37
N GLN A 124 3.06 -5.04 -15.45
CA GLN A 124 2.97 -5.62 -16.80
C GLN A 124 3.64 -6.99 -16.90
N GLY A 125 2.91 -7.97 -17.43
CA GLY A 125 3.43 -9.31 -17.65
C GLY A 125 3.61 -10.14 -16.38
N LYS A 126 3.09 -9.73 -15.22
CA LYS A 126 3.32 -10.39 -13.93
C LYS A 126 2.02 -10.87 -13.29
N LYS A 127 2.15 -11.91 -12.47
CA LYS A 127 1.20 -12.23 -11.41
C LYS A 127 1.60 -11.42 -10.19
N ILE A 128 0.71 -10.56 -9.69
CA ILE A 128 1.06 -9.58 -8.66
C ILE A 128 -0.06 -9.39 -7.65
N VAL A 129 0.32 -9.24 -6.38
CA VAL A 129 -0.53 -8.69 -5.34
C VAL A 129 -0.06 -7.29 -5.00
N MET A 130 -0.97 -6.34 -5.06
CA MET A 130 -0.70 -4.93 -4.84
C MET A 130 -1.62 -4.40 -3.74
N GLU A 131 -1.04 -3.70 -2.77
CA GLU A 131 -1.81 -3.06 -1.70
C GLU A 131 -1.80 -1.55 -1.79
N GLY A 132 -2.91 -0.94 -1.39
CA GLY A 132 -3.03 0.52 -1.41
C GLY A 132 -4.33 1.06 -0.79
N ARG A 133 -4.88 2.09 -1.46
CA ARG A 133 -6.14 2.75 -1.08
C ARG A 133 -7.16 2.75 -2.21
N ASP A 134 -6.70 2.64 -3.43
CA ASP A 134 -7.49 2.78 -4.64
C ASP A 134 -7.00 1.86 -5.77
N ILE A 135 -6.35 0.76 -5.40
CA ILE A 135 -5.83 -0.19 -6.39
C ILE A 135 -6.97 -0.75 -7.23
N GLY A 136 -8.03 -1.24 -6.59
CA GLY A 136 -9.19 -1.84 -7.27
C GLY A 136 -10.18 -0.84 -7.87
N THR A 137 -10.06 0.46 -7.55
CA THR A 137 -10.97 1.49 -8.08
C THR A 137 -10.33 2.33 -9.18
N ASN A 138 -9.02 2.59 -9.09
CA ASN A 138 -8.32 3.50 -10.00
C ASN A 138 -7.12 2.84 -10.70
N VAL A 139 -6.19 2.23 -9.97
CA VAL A 139 -4.96 1.70 -10.56
C VAL A 139 -5.25 0.51 -11.47
N PHE A 140 -5.98 -0.48 -10.96
CA PHE A 140 -6.42 -1.68 -11.68
C PHE A 140 -7.93 -1.92 -11.50
N PRO A 141 -8.78 -1.10 -12.15
CA PRO A 141 -10.23 -1.26 -12.03
C PRO A 141 -10.76 -2.59 -12.59
N ASN A 142 -9.94 -3.30 -13.35
CA ASN A 142 -10.22 -4.61 -13.90
C ASN A 142 -9.38 -5.73 -13.24
N ALA A 143 -8.86 -5.51 -12.01
CA ALA A 143 -8.14 -6.55 -11.27
C ALA A 143 -9.02 -7.80 -11.10
N GLU A 144 -8.44 -8.98 -11.28
CA GLU A 144 -9.14 -10.27 -11.19
C GLU A 144 -9.68 -10.52 -9.78
N VAL A 145 -8.94 -10.08 -8.77
CA VAL A 145 -9.36 -10.16 -7.37
C VAL A 145 -9.26 -8.79 -6.75
N LYS A 146 -10.35 -8.37 -6.09
CA LYS A 146 -10.38 -7.13 -5.32
C LYS A 146 -10.84 -7.42 -3.92
N ILE A 147 -10.01 -7.07 -2.97
CA ILE A 147 -10.25 -7.20 -1.53
C ILE A 147 -10.26 -5.81 -0.92
N TYR A 148 -11.24 -5.55 -0.08
CA TYR A 148 -11.30 -4.32 0.71
C TYR A 148 -11.31 -4.69 2.19
N LEU A 149 -10.21 -4.35 2.90
CA LEU A 149 -10.08 -4.61 4.33
C LEU A 149 -10.44 -3.37 5.13
N THR A 150 -11.28 -3.55 6.12
CA THR A 150 -11.61 -2.53 7.11
C THR A 150 -11.38 -3.07 8.54
N ALA A 151 -11.28 -2.19 9.51
CA ALA A 151 -11.32 -2.48 10.92
C ALA A 151 -11.65 -1.21 11.70
N SER A 152 -12.16 -1.33 12.92
CA SER A 152 -12.42 -0.15 13.75
C SER A 152 -11.15 0.67 14.00
N PRO A 153 -11.25 2.01 14.10
CA PRO A 153 -10.11 2.86 14.41
C PRO A 153 -9.38 2.44 15.69
N GLU A 154 -10.15 2.02 16.70
CA GLU A 154 -9.64 1.59 18.00
C GLU A 154 -8.78 0.33 17.88
N GLU A 155 -9.25 -0.67 17.13
CA GLU A 155 -8.50 -1.91 16.92
C GLU A 155 -7.22 -1.65 16.12
N ARG A 156 -7.27 -0.81 15.10
CA ARG A 156 -6.08 -0.42 14.31
C ARG A 156 -5.07 0.38 15.12
N ALA A 157 -5.55 1.27 15.99
CA ALA A 157 -4.70 2.01 16.93
C ALA A 157 -4.05 1.06 17.94
N LYS A 158 -4.80 0.08 18.46
CA LYS A 158 -4.28 -0.95 19.37
C LYS A 158 -3.19 -1.81 18.72
N ARG A 159 -3.42 -2.29 17.50
CA ARG A 159 -2.42 -3.05 16.73
C ARG A 159 -1.13 -2.23 16.56
N ARG A 160 -1.26 -0.95 16.19
CA ARG A 160 -0.10 -0.07 16.02
C ARG A 160 0.62 0.24 17.33
N PHE A 161 -0.12 0.40 18.43
CA PHE A 161 0.45 0.62 19.76
C PHE A 161 1.30 -0.58 20.19
N LEU A 162 0.81 -1.81 20.01
CA LEU A 162 1.56 -3.02 20.32
C LEU A 162 2.82 -3.14 19.46
N GLN A 163 2.72 -2.92 18.15
CA GLN A 163 3.88 -2.91 17.24
C GLN A 163 4.93 -1.86 17.61
N ASN A 164 4.50 -0.68 18.06
CA ASN A 164 5.42 0.37 18.51
C ASN A 164 6.14 -0.08 19.79
N LYS A 165 5.43 -0.67 20.75
CA LYS A 165 6.04 -1.21 21.99
C LYS A 165 7.10 -2.28 21.71
N GLU A 166 6.83 -3.21 20.79
CA GLU A 166 7.79 -4.24 20.37
C GLU A 166 9.07 -3.62 19.78
N LYS A 167 8.96 -2.46 19.13
CA LYS A 167 10.09 -1.72 18.55
C LYS A 167 10.76 -0.74 19.50
N GLY A 168 10.31 -0.66 20.75
CA GLY A 168 10.80 0.29 21.74
C GLY A 168 10.39 1.76 21.45
N ILE A 169 9.34 1.96 20.68
CA ILE A 169 8.80 3.29 20.34
C ILE A 169 7.67 3.60 21.34
N ASP A 170 7.88 4.63 22.15
CA ASP A 170 6.92 5.03 23.18
C ASP A 170 6.06 6.21 22.67
N ILE A 171 4.88 5.89 22.14
CA ILE A 171 3.85 6.85 21.71
C ILE A 171 2.55 6.51 22.44
N PRO A 172 1.88 7.48 23.09
CA PRO A 172 0.61 7.25 23.78
C PRO A 172 -0.47 6.72 22.83
N TYR A 173 -1.32 5.81 23.34
CA TYR A 173 -2.41 5.22 22.55
C TYR A 173 -3.35 6.28 21.95
N GLU A 174 -3.68 7.31 22.72
CA GLU A 174 -4.56 8.40 22.32
C GLU A 174 -4.01 9.18 21.14
N GLU A 175 -2.68 9.40 21.09
CA GLU A 175 -2.03 10.05 19.97
C GLU A 175 -2.09 9.16 18.71
N ILE A 176 -1.89 7.86 18.88
CA ILE A 176 -2.00 6.90 17.78
C ILE A 176 -3.43 6.87 17.25
N LEU A 177 -4.43 6.82 18.12
CA LEU A 177 -5.85 6.79 17.73
C LEU A 177 -6.25 8.08 16.99
N ALA A 178 -5.84 9.24 17.51
CA ALA A 178 -6.09 10.52 16.86
C ALA A 178 -5.46 10.56 15.44
N ASN A 179 -4.24 10.07 15.30
CA ASN A 179 -3.56 9.97 13.99
C ASN A 179 -4.27 9.02 13.03
N VAL A 180 -4.78 7.87 13.51
CA VAL A 180 -5.56 6.92 12.70
C VAL A 180 -6.82 7.60 12.17
N ILE A 181 -7.60 8.24 13.04
CA ILE A 181 -8.85 8.94 12.65
C ILE A 181 -8.57 10.08 11.66
N PHE A 182 -7.54 10.87 11.93
CA PHE A 182 -7.13 11.96 11.03
C PHE A 182 -6.79 11.45 9.62
N ARG A 183 -6.02 10.37 9.53
CA ARG A 183 -5.65 9.77 8.24
C ARG A 183 -6.85 9.21 7.49
N ASP A 184 -7.77 8.54 8.20
CA ASP A 184 -8.98 8.00 7.59
C ASP A 184 -9.84 9.09 6.97
N ASN A 185 -9.99 10.21 7.69
CA ASN A 185 -10.72 11.36 7.18
C ASN A 185 -10.06 11.95 5.93
N ASN A 186 -8.73 12.08 5.91
CA ASN A 186 -8.00 12.55 4.73
C ASN A 186 -8.12 11.57 3.55
N ASP A 187 -7.93 10.27 3.80
CA ASP A 187 -8.00 9.25 2.76
C ASP A 187 -9.44 9.15 2.17
N LYS A 188 -10.50 9.28 2.99
CA LYS A 188 -11.90 9.20 2.55
C LYS A 188 -12.43 10.46 1.86
N ASN A 189 -11.97 11.63 2.29
CA ASN A 189 -12.45 12.93 1.80
C ASN A 189 -11.54 13.55 0.72
N SER A 190 -10.61 12.79 0.16
CA SER A 190 -9.75 13.27 -0.91
C SER A 190 -10.55 13.50 -2.20
N ASP A 191 -10.36 14.66 -2.82
CA ASP A 191 -10.97 14.99 -4.12
C ASP A 191 -10.34 14.21 -5.28
N VAL A 192 -9.08 13.79 -5.15
CA VAL A 192 -8.31 13.21 -6.26
C VAL A 192 -8.46 11.69 -6.34
N ALA A 193 -8.44 10.99 -5.21
CA ALA A 193 -8.58 9.53 -5.15
C ALA A 193 -9.02 9.09 -3.76
N PRO A 194 -10.30 9.30 -3.45
CA PRO A 194 -10.82 8.92 -2.15
C PRO A 194 -10.74 7.41 -1.93
N LEU A 195 -10.42 7.02 -0.70
CA LEU A 195 -10.51 5.63 -0.29
C LEU A 195 -11.96 5.17 -0.40
N LYS A 196 -12.24 4.34 -1.40
CA LYS A 196 -13.57 3.77 -1.66
C LYS A 196 -13.46 2.29 -1.99
N LYS A 197 -14.39 1.51 -1.48
CA LYS A 197 -14.54 0.12 -1.89
C LYS A 197 -14.98 0.04 -3.35
N ALA A 198 -14.27 -0.74 -4.18
CA ALA A 198 -14.72 -1.06 -5.52
C ALA A 198 -16.04 -1.86 -5.44
N LYS A 199 -16.95 -1.67 -6.41
CA LYS A 199 -18.29 -2.29 -6.38
C LYS A 199 -18.25 -3.83 -6.33
N ASP A 200 -17.24 -4.41 -6.96
CA ASP A 200 -16.99 -5.84 -7.08
C ASP A 200 -15.94 -6.37 -6.09
N ALA A 201 -15.48 -5.53 -5.14
CA ALA A 201 -14.55 -5.97 -4.11
C ALA A 201 -15.24 -6.78 -3.01
N PHE A 202 -14.60 -7.87 -2.62
CA PHE A 202 -14.93 -8.59 -1.40
C PHE A 202 -14.48 -7.75 -0.20
N GLU A 203 -15.43 -7.39 0.65
CA GLU A 203 -15.18 -6.62 1.86
C GLU A 203 -15.05 -7.55 3.06
N LEU A 204 -14.04 -7.28 3.89
CA LEU A 204 -13.83 -8.01 5.15
C LEU A 204 -13.50 -7.02 6.27
N ASP A 205 -14.36 -6.94 7.28
CA ASP A 205 -14.06 -6.26 8.54
C ASP A 205 -13.20 -7.18 9.40
N THR A 206 -11.95 -6.77 9.65
CA THR A 206 -10.96 -7.55 10.39
C THR A 206 -10.92 -7.23 11.87
N THR A 207 -11.89 -6.46 12.41
CA THR A 207 -11.89 -5.98 13.80
C THR A 207 -11.78 -7.13 14.81
N ASN A 208 -12.53 -8.22 14.57
CA ASN A 208 -12.64 -9.34 15.50
C ASN A 208 -11.95 -10.63 15.01
N TYR A 209 -11.12 -10.53 13.96
CA TYR A 209 -10.42 -11.68 13.40
C TYR A 209 -8.93 -11.64 13.73
N THR A 210 -8.35 -12.82 13.93
CA THR A 210 -6.90 -13.01 13.93
C THR A 210 -6.34 -12.86 12.50
N LEU A 211 -5.03 -12.69 12.39
CA LEU A 211 -4.39 -12.61 11.07
C LEU A 211 -4.60 -13.90 10.28
N GLU A 212 -4.51 -15.04 10.94
CA GLU A 212 -4.67 -16.38 10.35
C GLU A 212 -6.08 -16.56 9.79
N GLU A 213 -7.12 -16.17 10.54
CA GLU A 213 -8.51 -16.24 10.08
C GLU A 213 -8.75 -15.32 8.87
N VAL A 214 -8.21 -14.09 8.90
CA VAL A 214 -8.28 -13.17 7.74
C VAL A 214 -7.60 -13.79 6.53
N GLU A 215 -6.42 -14.40 6.72
CA GLU A 215 -5.68 -15.04 5.65
C GLU A 215 -6.49 -16.21 5.03
N GLU A 216 -7.06 -17.09 5.82
CA GLU A 216 -7.88 -18.22 5.36
C GLU A 216 -9.07 -17.74 4.53
N ILE A 217 -9.83 -16.76 5.03
CA ILE A 217 -10.98 -16.19 4.35
C ILE A 217 -10.57 -15.59 2.99
N VAL A 218 -9.54 -14.75 2.99
CA VAL A 218 -9.10 -14.07 1.77
C VAL A 218 -8.48 -15.05 0.77
N MET A 219 -7.71 -16.03 1.23
CA MET A 219 -7.13 -17.06 0.37
C MET A 219 -8.22 -17.91 -0.33
N SER A 220 -9.31 -18.19 0.36
CA SER A 220 -10.47 -18.86 -0.26
C SER A 220 -11.03 -18.01 -1.41
N LYS A 221 -11.20 -16.71 -1.20
CA LYS A 221 -11.70 -15.78 -2.22
C LYS A 221 -10.73 -15.60 -3.40
N VAL A 222 -9.44 -15.61 -3.14
CA VAL A 222 -8.41 -15.57 -4.20
C VAL A 222 -8.52 -16.84 -5.08
N LYS A 223 -8.62 -18.03 -4.47
CA LYS A 223 -8.74 -19.30 -5.20
C LYS A 223 -10.01 -19.41 -6.06
N GLU A 224 -11.12 -18.77 -5.64
CA GLU A 224 -12.36 -18.75 -6.41
C GLU A 224 -12.23 -17.97 -7.74
N LYS A 225 -11.29 -17.02 -7.82
CA LYS A 225 -11.19 -16.04 -8.91
C LYS A 225 -10.01 -16.27 -9.85
N VAL A 226 -8.91 -16.80 -9.32
CA VAL A 226 -7.69 -17.02 -10.10
C VAL A 226 -7.26 -18.47 -9.97
N ASP A 227 -6.93 -19.08 -11.11
CA ASP A 227 -6.42 -20.45 -11.17
C ASP A 227 -4.97 -20.44 -10.65
N ILE A 228 -4.84 -20.72 -9.36
CA ILE A 228 -3.55 -20.79 -8.68
C ILE A 228 -3.15 -22.27 -8.67
N ASN A 229 -2.72 -22.77 -9.82
CA ASN A 229 -2.02 -24.04 -9.87
C ASN A 229 -0.61 -23.84 -9.31
N VAL A 230 -0.41 -24.33 -8.09
CA VAL A 230 0.90 -24.51 -7.47
C VAL A 230 1.51 -25.80 -8.01
#